data_1648311663729799349a5c565d3720c0
#
_entry.id   1648311663729799349a5c565d3720c0
#
_cell.length_a   1.000
_cell.length_b   1.000
_cell.length_c   1.000
_cell.angle_alpha   90.00
_cell.angle_beta   90.00
_cell.angle_gamma   90.00
#
_symmetry.space_group_name_H-M   'P 1'
#
loop_
_entity.id
_entity.type
_entity.pdbx_description
1 polymer ?
#
loop_
_entity_poly.entity_id
_entity_poly.type
_entity_poly.pdbx_seq_one_letter_code
_entity_poly.pdbx_strand_id
1 'polypeptide(L)' 'MREYVITVTFVNGQVMNHTTANQYFAQHLMKMFVKHDKVADVRMKIVRGKER' A
#
# COMPACT_ATOMS: atom_id res chain seq x y z
N MET A 1 -8.26 -15.48 -4.65
CA MET A 1 -7.90 -14.17 -5.11
C MET A 1 -7.12 -13.43 -4.05
N ARG A 2 -6.08 -12.73 -4.42
CA ARG A 2 -5.26 -12.02 -3.47
C ARG A 2 -5.52 -10.54 -3.52
N GLU A 3 -5.36 -9.92 -2.40
CA GLU A 3 -5.47 -8.48 -2.32
C GLU A 3 -4.21 -7.93 -1.71
N TYR A 4 -3.80 -6.78 -2.16
CA TYR A 4 -2.60 -6.12 -1.67
C TYR A 4 -3.03 -4.86 -0.94
N VAL A 5 -2.60 -4.76 0.31
CA VAL A 5 -2.92 -3.60 1.14
C VAL A 5 -1.64 -2.82 1.32
N ILE A 6 -1.64 -1.59 0.86
CA ILE A 6 -0.49 -0.71 0.99
C ILE A 6 -0.77 0.27 2.11
N THR A 7 0.07 0.25 3.12
CA THR A 7 -0.06 1.16 4.26
C THR A 7 1.01 2.21 4.16
N VAL A 8 0.59 3.44 4.11
CA VAL A 8 1.49 4.58 3.99
C VAL A 8 1.41 5.39 5.26
N THR A 9 2.55 5.61 5.89
CA THR A 9 2.62 6.45 7.08
C THR A 9 3.31 7.74 6.71
N PHE A 10 2.66 8.85 6.99
CA PHE A 10 3.21 10.16 6.66
C PHE A 10 4.02 10.70 7.82
N VAL A 11 4.89 11.65 7.54
CA VAL A 11 5.76 12.22 8.57
C VAL A 11 4.97 12.93 9.66
N ASN A 12 3.76 13.36 9.39
CA ASN A 12 2.93 14.01 10.39
C ASN A 12 2.15 13.02 11.25
N GLY A 13 2.37 11.72 11.04
CA GLY A 13 1.69 10.69 11.83
C GLY A 13 0.44 10.14 11.22
N GLN A 14 -0.02 10.69 10.11
CA GLN A 14 -1.21 10.16 9.47
C GLN A 14 -0.91 8.85 8.77
N VAL A 15 -1.90 7.99 8.71
CA VAL A 15 -1.75 6.69 8.07
C VAL A 15 -2.86 6.52 7.04
N MET A 16 -2.50 6.00 5.87
CA MET A 16 -3.46 5.77 4.82
C MET A 16 -3.31 4.34 4.33
N ASN A 17 -4.41 3.68 4.07
CA ASN A 17 -4.41 2.34 3.53
C ASN A 17 -5.03 2.35 2.15
N HIS A 18 -4.46 1.59 1.25
CA HIS A 18 -5.01 1.45 -0.08
C HIS A 18 -5.02 -0.03 -0.44
N THR A 19 -6.15 -0.54 -0.89
CA THR A 19 -6.29 -1.94 -1.22
C THR A 19 -6.51 -2.10 -2.72
N THR A 20 -5.78 -3.02 -3.31
CA THR A 20 -5.95 -3.30 -4.73
C THR A 20 -5.70 -4.79 -4.96
N ALA A 21 -6.34 -5.34 -5.96
CA ALA A 21 -6.12 -6.72 -6.35
C ALA A 21 -5.07 -6.83 -7.46
N ASN A 22 -4.61 -5.69 -7.96
CA ASN A 22 -3.66 -5.68 -9.07
C ASN A 22 -2.24 -5.54 -8.52
N GLN A 23 -1.43 -6.58 -8.72
CA GLN A 23 -0.07 -6.59 -8.21
C GLN A 23 0.78 -5.48 -8.81
N TYR A 24 0.64 -5.23 -10.09
CA TYR A 24 1.45 -4.20 -10.74
C TYR A 24 1.09 -2.80 -10.24
N PHE A 25 -0.19 -2.59 -10.02
CA PHE A 25 -0.64 -1.31 -9.49
C PHE A 25 -0.13 -1.12 -8.06
N ALA A 26 -0.13 -2.20 -7.27
CA ALA A 26 0.38 -2.13 -5.90
C ALA A 26 1.86 -1.75 -5.90
N GLN A 27 2.65 -2.36 -6.78
CA GLN A 27 4.06 -2.03 -6.87
C GLN A 27 4.26 -0.59 -7.32
N HIS A 28 3.44 -0.13 -8.24
CA HIS A 28 3.52 1.24 -8.72
C HIS A 28 3.24 2.23 -7.59
N LEU A 29 2.23 1.95 -6.78
CA LEU A 29 1.90 2.82 -5.66
C LEU A 29 3.04 2.85 -4.65
N MET A 30 3.65 1.71 -4.38
CA MET A 30 4.77 1.69 -3.45
C MET A 30 5.92 2.55 -3.95
N LYS A 31 6.22 2.47 -5.24
CA LYS A 31 7.29 3.28 -5.80
C LYS A 31 6.97 4.76 -5.70
N MET A 32 5.72 5.12 -5.97
CA MET A 32 5.32 6.50 -5.90
C MET A 32 5.45 7.05 -4.49
N PHE A 33 4.94 6.30 -3.51
CA PHE A 33 4.95 6.78 -2.14
C PHE A 33 6.35 6.81 -1.55
N VAL A 34 7.21 5.86 -1.94
CA VAL A 34 8.57 5.85 -1.44
C VAL A 34 9.31 7.12 -1.84
N LYS A 35 8.97 7.69 -2.98
CA LYS A 35 9.62 8.90 -3.45
C LYS A 35 9.01 10.17 -2.91
N HIS A 36 7.90 10.05 -2.19
CA HIS A 36 7.19 11.24 -1.71
C HIS A 36 7.87 11.76 -0.46
N ASP A 37 8.13 13.06 -0.42
CA ASP A 37 8.87 13.67 0.68
C ASP A 37 8.16 13.53 2.00
N LYS A 38 6.86 13.55 2.02
CA LYS A 38 6.11 13.57 3.27
C LYS A 38 5.73 12.19 3.75
N VAL A 39 6.23 11.15 3.09
CA VAL A 39 5.95 9.79 3.48
C VAL A 39 7.11 9.28 4.33
N ALA A 40 6.82 8.81 5.52
CA ALA A 40 7.81 8.27 6.41
C ALA A 40 8.02 6.79 6.21
N ASP A 41 6.99 6.06 5.84
CA ASP A 41 7.09 4.62 5.70
C ASP A 41 6.02 4.11 4.75
N VAL A 42 6.34 3.07 4.00
CA VAL A 42 5.40 2.43 3.11
C VAL A 42 5.53 0.92 3.30
N ARG A 43 4.43 0.24 3.52
CA ARG A 43 4.44 -1.19 3.68
C ARG A 43 3.38 -1.82 2.82
N MET A 44 3.64 -3.03 2.35
CA MET A 44 2.65 -3.77 1.58
C MET A 44 2.40 -5.09 2.27
N LYS A 45 1.13 -5.44 2.38
CA LYS A 45 0.73 -6.68 2.98
C LYS A 45 -0.13 -7.43 1.98
N ILE A 46 0.08 -8.72 1.84
CA ILE A 46 -0.71 -9.53 0.94
C ILE A 46 -1.76 -10.25 1.77
N VAL A 47 -3.02 -10.08 1.39
CA VAL A 47 -4.13 -10.66 2.11
C VAL A 47 -4.91 -11.54 1.15
N ARG A 48 -5.28 -12.74 1.59
CA ARG A 48 -6.08 -13.58 0.77
C ARG A 48 -7.47 -13.05 0.78
N GLY A 49 -8.04 -12.92 -0.39
CA GLY A 49 -9.41 -12.45 -0.49
C GLY A 49 -10.34 -13.51 0.02
N LYS A 50 -11.58 -13.12 0.29
CA LYS A 50 -12.50 -14.02 0.70
C LYS A 50 -12.88 -14.92 -0.38
N GLU A 51 -12.98 -16.15 -0.13
CA GLU A 51 -13.34 -17.00 -1.12
C GLU A 51 -14.56 -17.58 -0.81
N ARG A 52 -15.24 -17.90 -1.46
CA ARG A 52 -16.35 -18.46 -1.11
C ARG A 52 -16.79 -19.13 -1.73
#